data_5411ae02c42c7eb0882338de8de41abc
#
_entry.id   5411ae02c42c7eb0882338de8de41abc
#
_cell.length_a   1.000
_cell.length_b   1.000
_cell.length_c   1.000
_cell.angle_alpha   90.00
_cell.angle_beta   90.00
_cell.angle_gamma   90.00
#
_symmetry.space_group_name_H-M   'P 1'
#
loop_
_entity.id
_entity.type
_entity.pdbx_description
1 polymer ?
#
loop_
_entity_poly.entity_id
_entity_poly.type
_entity_poly.pdbx_seq_one_letter_code
_entity_poly.pdbx_strand_id
1 'polypeptide(L)'
;MSSRARVATDFSSVTGALPRTEGILNLTPAEAAEYLSKGAILVDLREAYETNFRVFEVPETIHLPWTLFSKGLERLPRDRPLVLADASGIYGREAARMLRNAGFTNIAKMAGGMIDWDREGLPVRRDPLFELSGQCACKLKTRTGKNPLLDKNAVVIDPSREESP
;
A
#
# COMPACT_ATOMS: atom_id res chain seq x y z
N MET A 1 9.91 -26.89 12.51
CA MET A 1 8.95 -25.76 12.69
C MET A 1 9.78 -24.52 12.96
N SER A 2 10.05 -23.76 11.94
CA SER A 2 10.86 -22.53 12.10
C SER A 2 9.94 -21.38 12.47
N SER A 3 9.93 -21.03 13.74
CA SER A 3 9.39 -19.77 14.22
C SER A 3 10.29 -18.65 13.65
N ARG A 4 9.90 -18.06 12.53
CA ARG A 4 10.48 -16.76 12.13
C ARG A 4 10.09 -15.77 13.22
N ALA A 5 11.04 -15.45 14.09
CA ALA A 5 10.92 -14.31 14.98
C ALA A 5 10.61 -13.08 14.11
N ARG A 6 9.36 -12.62 14.16
CA ARG A 6 8.95 -11.36 13.54
C ARG A 6 9.64 -10.27 14.35
N VAL A 7 10.72 -9.74 13.80
CA VAL A 7 11.26 -8.48 14.30
C VAL A 7 10.17 -7.44 13.98
N ALA A 8 9.40 -7.10 14.98
CA ALA A 8 8.41 -6.05 14.87
C ALA A 8 9.14 -4.75 14.54
N THR A 9 9.07 -4.32 13.29
CA THR A 9 9.54 -3.01 12.89
C THR A 9 8.53 -2.00 13.43
N ASP A 10 8.79 -1.50 14.63
CA ASP A 10 7.92 -0.53 15.26
C ASP A 10 8.34 0.87 14.82
N PHE A 11 7.46 1.58 14.10
CA PHE A 11 7.67 2.97 13.71
C PHE A 11 7.74 3.92 14.92
N SER A 12 7.26 3.50 16.10
CA SER A 12 7.36 4.28 17.33
C SER A 12 8.81 4.36 17.84
N SER A 13 9.62 3.34 17.54
CA SER A 13 11.03 3.28 17.93
C SER A 13 11.97 4.07 17.00
N VAL A 14 11.46 4.59 15.89
CA VAL A 14 12.22 5.44 14.98
C VAL A 14 12.39 6.82 15.60
N THR A 15 13.35 6.92 16.51
CA THR A 15 13.81 8.18 17.11
C THR A 15 14.89 8.77 16.23
N GLY A 16 14.58 9.83 15.49
CA GLY A 16 15.59 10.53 14.69
C GLY A 16 15.05 11.07 13.38
N ALA A 17 15.88 11.67 12.63
CA ALA A 17 15.84 12.44 11.40
C ALA A 17 14.75 12.23 10.34
N LEU A 18 13.84 11.27 10.46
CA LEU A 18 12.79 11.07 9.46
C LEU A 18 11.68 12.11 9.62
N PRO A 19 11.27 12.77 8.54
CA PRO A 19 10.26 13.81 8.59
C PRO A 19 8.90 13.25 9.03
N ARG A 20 8.32 13.89 10.02
CA ARG A 20 6.96 13.60 10.49
C ARG A 20 6.04 14.75 10.14
N THR A 21 4.90 14.43 9.55
CA THR A 21 3.83 15.41 9.33
C THR A 21 2.67 15.04 10.26
N GLU A 22 2.30 15.93 11.17
CA GLU A 22 1.26 15.69 12.17
C GLU A 22 1.50 14.41 13.00
N GLY A 23 2.78 14.10 13.30
CA GLY A 23 3.17 12.90 14.03
C GLY A 23 3.17 11.60 13.21
N ILE A 24 2.83 11.65 11.92
CA ILE A 24 2.87 10.52 11.00
C ILE A 24 4.22 10.49 10.30
N LEU A 25 4.86 9.32 10.32
CA LEU A 25 6.12 9.11 9.64
C LEU A 25 5.93 9.19 8.12
N ASN A 26 6.77 10.00 7.46
CA ASN A 26 6.77 10.17 6.02
C ASN A 26 8.03 9.52 5.44
N LEU A 27 7.87 8.41 4.75
CA LEU A 27 8.96 7.63 4.16
C LEU A 27 9.17 8.00 2.70
N THR A 28 10.42 8.07 2.27
CA THR A 28 10.76 7.97 0.85
C THR A 28 10.44 6.56 0.33
N PRO A 29 10.35 6.35 -1.00
CA PRO A 29 10.16 5.00 -1.53
C PRO A 29 11.25 4.01 -1.10
N ALA A 30 12.51 4.43 -1.07
CA ALA A 30 13.63 3.59 -0.63
C ALA A 30 13.52 3.17 0.85
N GLU A 31 13.18 4.11 1.74
CA GLU A 31 12.92 3.81 3.16
C GLU A 31 11.71 2.89 3.33
N ALA A 32 10.64 3.14 2.57
CA ALA A 32 9.46 2.27 2.59
C ALA A 32 9.82 0.83 2.16
N ALA A 33 10.61 0.67 1.09
CA ALA A 33 11.09 -0.63 0.64
C ALA A 33 11.87 -1.38 1.73
N GLU A 34 12.71 -0.67 2.50
CA GLU A 34 13.45 -1.25 3.62
C GLU A 34 12.50 -1.76 4.72
N TYR A 35 11.52 -0.96 5.14
CA TYR A 35 10.53 -1.39 6.15
C TYR A 35 9.66 -2.55 5.66
N LEU A 36 9.24 -2.54 4.40
CA LEU A 36 8.46 -3.62 3.80
C LEU A 36 9.24 -4.93 3.76
N SER A 37 10.55 -4.88 3.46
CA SER A 37 11.42 -6.07 3.51
C SER A 37 11.58 -6.65 4.92
N LYS A 38 11.40 -5.83 5.95
CA LYS A 38 11.49 -6.22 7.37
C LYS A 38 10.15 -6.66 7.98
N GLY A 39 9.09 -6.71 7.18
CA GLY A 39 7.80 -7.26 7.60
C GLY A 39 6.69 -6.22 7.82
N ALA A 40 6.88 -4.96 7.44
CA ALA A 40 5.78 -4.03 7.30
C ALA A 40 4.86 -4.47 6.14
N ILE A 41 3.59 -4.09 6.21
CA ILE A 41 2.61 -4.38 5.17
C ILE A 41 2.36 -3.11 4.35
N LEU A 42 2.41 -3.23 3.03
CA LEU A 42 1.97 -2.15 2.16
C LEU A 42 0.43 -2.13 2.09
N VAL A 43 -0.16 -1.00 2.38
CA VAL A 43 -1.59 -0.75 2.12
C VAL A 43 -1.71 0.09 0.86
N ASP A 44 -2.10 -0.54 -0.23
CA ASP A 44 -2.24 0.09 -1.54
C ASP A 44 -3.64 0.71 -1.67
N LEU A 45 -3.67 2.04 -1.67
CA LEU A 45 -4.90 2.84 -1.72
C LEU A 45 -5.40 3.10 -3.14
N ARG A 46 -4.68 2.60 -4.16
CA ARG A 46 -5.02 2.82 -5.56
C ARG A 46 -6.29 2.07 -5.93
N GLU A 47 -7.04 2.66 -6.85
CA GLU A 47 -8.22 2.02 -7.41
C GLU A 47 -7.86 0.79 -8.27
N ALA A 48 -8.81 -0.12 -8.44
CA ALA A 48 -8.59 -1.36 -9.17
C ALA A 48 -8.08 -1.13 -10.61
N TYR A 49 -8.55 -0.08 -11.28
CA TYR A 49 -8.10 0.25 -12.63
C TYR A 49 -6.63 0.70 -12.68
N GLU A 50 -6.11 1.30 -11.61
CA GLU A 50 -4.72 1.74 -11.51
C GLU A 50 -3.77 0.55 -11.28
N THR A 51 -4.23 -0.49 -10.60
CA THR A 51 -3.44 -1.71 -10.34
C THR A 51 -3.43 -2.69 -11.50
N ASN A 52 -4.25 -2.46 -12.54
CA ASN A 52 -4.35 -3.39 -13.67
C ASN A 52 -3.08 -3.48 -14.50
N PHE A 53 -2.26 -2.45 -14.56
CA PHE A 53 -1.08 -2.42 -15.41
C PHE A 53 0.23 -2.49 -14.64
N ARG A 54 0.27 -2.08 -13.39
CA ARG A 54 1.45 -2.20 -12.53
C ARG A 54 1.08 -2.28 -11.04
N VAL A 55 1.81 -3.10 -10.29
CA VAL A 55 1.69 -3.24 -8.84
C VAL A 55 3.07 -3.18 -8.19
N PHE A 56 3.10 -2.76 -6.92
CA PHE A 56 4.32 -2.84 -6.11
C PHE A 56 4.74 -4.31 -5.96
N GLU A 57 5.98 -4.62 -6.26
CA GLU A 57 6.53 -5.96 -6.04
C GLU A 57 7.20 -6.01 -4.67
N VAL A 58 6.41 -6.23 -3.66
CA VAL A 58 6.81 -6.26 -2.24
C VAL A 58 6.29 -7.53 -1.56
N PRO A 59 6.87 -7.93 -0.41
CA PRO A 59 6.52 -9.20 0.23
C PRO A 59 5.06 -9.35 0.59
N GLU A 60 4.40 -8.26 1.01
CA GLU A 60 3.00 -8.32 1.46
C GLU A 60 2.27 -7.01 1.16
N THR A 61 1.14 -7.12 0.49
CA THR A 61 0.28 -5.98 0.13
C THR A 61 -1.16 -6.28 0.49
N ILE A 62 -1.82 -5.30 1.07
CA ILE A 62 -3.28 -5.25 1.23
C ILE A 62 -3.81 -4.18 0.29
N HIS A 63 -4.68 -4.55 -0.63
CA HIS A 63 -5.36 -3.62 -1.50
C HIS A 63 -6.64 -3.15 -0.85
N LEU A 64 -6.70 -1.86 -0.52
CA LEU A 64 -7.88 -1.18 0.01
C LEU A 64 -8.03 0.16 -0.70
N PRO A 65 -8.76 0.18 -1.83
CA PRO A 65 -8.94 1.39 -2.62
C PRO A 65 -9.44 2.57 -1.80
N TRP A 66 -9.00 3.77 -2.14
CA TRP A 66 -9.37 4.98 -1.42
C TRP A 66 -10.88 5.16 -1.29
N THR A 67 -11.63 4.87 -2.34
CA THR A 67 -13.12 4.97 -2.34
C THR A 67 -13.78 4.03 -1.34
N LEU A 68 -13.12 2.95 -0.93
CA LEU A 68 -13.60 1.97 0.05
C LEU A 68 -12.89 2.08 1.40
N PHE A 69 -11.91 2.97 1.52
CA PHE A 69 -11.00 3.01 2.68
C PHE A 69 -11.75 3.22 4.00
N SER A 70 -12.67 4.18 4.05
CA SER A 70 -13.43 4.49 5.27
C SER A 70 -14.27 3.30 5.79
N LYS A 71 -14.71 2.43 4.88
CA LYS A 71 -15.53 1.26 5.20
C LYS A 71 -14.69 0.02 5.52
N GLY A 72 -13.45 -0.04 5.02
CA GLY A 72 -12.58 -1.22 5.11
C GLY A 72 -11.44 -1.10 6.12
N LEU A 73 -11.13 0.10 6.62
CA LEU A 73 -9.95 0.33 7.46
C LEU A 73 -9.92 -0.53 8.74
N GLU A 74 -11.10 -0.87 9.30
CA GLU A 74 -11.19 -1.71 10.51
C GLU A 74 -10.74 -3.17 10.27
N ARG A 75 -10.67 -3.61 9.01
CA ARG A 75 -10.17 -4.94 8.63
C ARG A 75 -8.65 -5.00 8.49
N LEU A 76 -7.96 -3.86 8.59
CA LEU A 76 -6.51 -3.82 8.55
C LEU A 76 -5.92 -4.41 9.85
N PRO A 77 -4.78 -5.14 9.77
CA PRO A 77 -4.13 -5.68 10.95
C PRO A 77 -3.59 -4.56 11.86
N ARG A 78 -3.82 -4.69 13.16
CA ARG A 78 -3.39 -3.71 14.17
C ARG A 78 -2.04 -4.05 14.82
N ASP A 79 -1.62 -5.29 14.65
CA ASP A 79 -0.41 -5.87 15.28
C ASP A 79 0.84 -5.76 14.42
N ARG A 80 0.74 -5.15 13.24
CA ARG A 80 1.85 -5.01 12.29
C ARG A 80 1.97 -3.58 11.76
N PRO A 81 3.20 -3.15 11.43
CA PRO A 81 3.41 -1.84 10.84
C PRO A 81 2.79 -1.75 9.44
N LEU A 82 2.08 -0.67 9.18
CA LEU A 82 1.43 -0.38 7.90
C LEU A 82 2.09 0.79 7.19
N VAL A 83 2.42 0.60 5.93
CA VAL A 83 2.91 1.66 5.04
C VAL A 83 1.82 1.97 4.02
N LEU A 84 1.28 3.18 4.06
CA LEU A 84 0.24 3.63 3.14
C LEU A 84 0.86 4.16 1.85
N ALA A 85 0.37 3.70 0.71
CA ALA A 85 0.79 4.17 -0.60
C ALA A 85 -0.39 4.33 -1.55
N ASP A 86 -0.30 5.33 -2.42
CA ASP A 86 -1.23 5.56 -3.52
C ASP A 86 -0.46 5.81 -4.83
N ALA A 87 -1.08 6.41 -5.83
CA ALA A 87 -0.41 6.68 -7.10
C ALA A 87 0.65 7.77 -6.98
N SER A 88 0.41 8.84 -6.20
CA SER A 88 1.23 10.06 -6.17
C SER A 88 1.48 10.64 -4.76
N GLY A 89 1.03 9.96 -3.72
CA GLY A 89 1.19 10.39 -2.32
C GLY A 89 0.14 11.38 -1.81
N ILE A 90 -0.96 11.58 -2.55
CA ILE A 90 -2.02 12.56 -2.20
C ILE A 90 -2.88 12.07 -1.04
N TYR A 91 -3.35 10.82 -1.09
CA TYR A 91 -4.31 10.28 -0.12
C TYR A 91 -3.65 9.79 1.17
N GLY A 92 -2.35 9.51 1.16
CA GLY A 92 -1.64 8.92 2.28
C GLY A 92 -1.78 9.70 3.60
N ARG A 93 -1.84 11.04 3.54
CA ARG A 93 -2.02 11.87 4.76
C ARG A 93 -3.40 11.66 5.38
N GLU A 94 -4.44 11.74 4.56
CA GLU A 94 -5.82 11.59 5.02
C GLU A 94 -6.06 10.16 5.53
N ALA A 95 -5.60 9.15 4.80
CA ALA A 95 -5.67 7.77 5.23
C ALA A 95 -4.99 7.53 6.58
N ALA A 96 -3.78 8.08 6.77
CA ALA A 96 -3.06 7.97 8.03
C ALA A 96 -3.80 8.65 9.19
N ARG A 97 -4.42 9.81 8.94
CA ARG A 97 -5.24 10.51 9.94
C ARG A 97 -6.46 9.66 10.34
N MET A 98 -7.15 9.08 9.37
CA MET A 98 -8.29 8.20 9.62
C MET A 98 -7.88 6.97 10.45
N LEU A 99 -6.75 6.34 10.11
CA LEU A 99 -6.24 5.20 10.88
C LEU A 99 -5.89 5.59 12.32
N ARG A 100 -5.24 6.74 12.53
CA ARG A 100 -4.95 7.22 13.89
C ARG A 100 -6.21 7.45 14.71
N ASN A 101 -7.23 8.05 14.10
CA ASN A 101 -8.53 8.26 14.77
C ASN A 101 -9.21 6.93 15.11
N ALA A 102 -8.98 5.89 14.31
CA ALA A 102 -9.45 4.52 14.56
C ALA A 102 -8.55 3.73 15.54
N GLY A 103 -7.51 4.37 16.12
CA GLY A 103 -6.64 3.78 17.14
C GLY A 103 -5.43 2.99 16.59
N PHE A 104 -5.10 3.09 15.33
CA PHE A 104 -3.86 2.53 14.79
C PHE A 104 -2.67 3.39 15.20
N THR A 105 -1.62 2.77 15.70
CA THR A 105 -0.43 3.47 16.23
C THR A 105 0.81 3.30 15.37
N ASN A 106 0.92 2.17 14.65
CA ASN A 106 2.11 1.79 13.91
C ASN A 106 1.91 1.97 12.40
N ILE A 107 1.82 3.23 11.99
CA ILE A 107 1.54 3.63 10.61
C ILE A 107 2.56 4.64 10.08
N ALA A 108 2.88 4.49 8.81
CA ALA A 108 3.67 5.43 8.03
C ALA A 108 3.01 5.66 6.67
N LYS A 109 3.35 6.75 6.01
CA LYS A 109 2.96 6.99 4.62
C LYS A 109 4.19 7.08 3.73
N MET A 110 4.07 6.63 2.49
CA MET A 110 5.10 6.77 1.47
C MET A 110 4.88 8.03 0.66
N ALA A 111 5.90 8.86 0.55
CA ALA A 111 5.88 10.04 -0.30
C ALA A 111 5.91 9.63 -1.78
N GLY A 112 5.25 10.39 -2.64
CA GLY A 112 5.29 10.23 -4.09
C GLY A 112 4.61 8.98 -4.65
N GLY A 113 4.22 8.05 -3.79
CA GLY A 113 3.47 6.85 -4.19
C GLY A 113 4.15 6.00 -5.26
N MET A 114 3.35 5.36 -6.11
CA MET A 114 3.85 4.50 -7.21
C MET A 114 4.71 5.29 -8.20
N ILE A 115 4.45 6.57 -8.41
CA ILE A 115 5.21 7.39 -9.37
C ILE A 115 6.66 7.50 -8.94
N ASP A 116 6.92 7.86 -7.69
CA ASP A 116 8.28 8.00 -7.19
C ASP A 116 8.94 6.64 -6.95
N TRP A 117 8.19 5.63 -6.50
CA TRP A 117 8.65 4.24 -6.39
C TRP A 117 9.22 3.74 -7.72
N ASP A 118 8.50 3.95 -8.81
CA ASP A 118 8.90 3.54 -10.16
C ASP A 118 10.06 4.38 -10.69
N ARG A 119 10.07 5.70 -10.40
CA ARG A 119 11.16 6.61 -10.79
C ARG A 119 12.48 6.23 -10.11
N GLU A 120 12.44 5.76 -8.87
CA GLU A 120 13.62 5.28 -8.13
C GLU A 120 14.07 3.88 -8.57
N GLY A 121 13.38 3.25 -9.52
CA GLY A 121 13.72 1.93 -10.06
C GLY A 121 13.46 0.78 -9.08
N LEU A 122 12.56 0.98 -8.11
CA LEU A 122 12.19 -0.05 -7.15
C LEU A 122 11.29 -1.12 -7.80
N PRO A 123 11.23 -2.34 -7.23
CA PRO A 123 10.56 -3.46 -7.88
C PRO A 123 9.07 -3.22 -8.18
N VAL A 124 8.69 -3.38 -9.44
CA VAL A 124 7.31 -3.23 -9.93
C VAL A 124 7.00 -4.39 -10.87
N ARG A 125 5.88 -5.08 -10.64
CA ARG A 125 5.33 -6.00 -11.64
C ARG A 125 4.44 -5.23 -12.60
N ARG A 126 4.63 -5.49 -13.90
CA ARG A 126 3.94 -4.82 -15.01
C ARG A 126 3.22 -5.83 -15.88
N ASP A 127 2.08 -5.44 -16.40
CA ASP A 127 1.41 -6.17 -17.47
C ASP A 127 1.60 -5.40 -18.78
N PRO A 128 2.45 -5.89 -19.71
CA PRO A 128 2.72 -5.20 -20.97
C PRO A 128 1.48 -4.97 -21.83
N LEU A 129 0.46 -5.82 -21.70
CA LEU A 129 -0.81 -5.70 -22.44
C LEU A 129 -1.67 -4.52 -21.94
N PHE A 130 -1.40 -4.05 -20.73
CA PHE A 130 -2.08 -2.92 -20.10
C PHE A 130 -1.16 -1.71 -19.93
N GLU A 131 0.10 -1.82 -20.33
CA GLU A 131 1.03 -0.70 -20.27
C GLU A 131 0.62 0.36 -21.30
N LEU A 132 0.37 1.55 -20.81
CA LEU A 132 0.03 2.69 -21.66
C LEU A 132 1.32 3.32 -22.17
N SER A 133 1.75 2.94 -23.37
CA SER A 133 2.81 3.64 -24.08
C SER A 133 2.36 5.05 -24.47
N GLY A 134 2.59 6.03 -23.59
CA GLY A 134 2.36 7.44 -23.87
C GLY A 134 0.89 7.88 -23.95
N GLN A 135 -0.07 7.06 -23.51
CA GLN A 135 -1.49 7.40 -23.52
C GLN A 135 -2.00 7.82 -22.13
N CYS A 136 -3.00 8.69 -22.10
CA CYS A 136 -3.65 9.15 -20.86
C CYS A 136 -4.28 7.98 -20.09
N ALA A 137 -4.17 8.01 -18.76
CA ALA A 137 -4.81 7.06 -17.85
C ALA A 137 -6.33 6.91 -18.06
N CYS A 138 -6.98 7.91 -18.66
CA CYS A 138 -8.39 7.86 -19.04
C CYS A 138 -8.76 6.77 -20.07
N LYS A 139 -7.76 6.19 -20.75
CA LYS A 139 -7.94 5.09 -21.70
C LYS A 139 -7.64 3.71 -21.12
N LEU A 140 -7.43 3.61 -19.81
CA LEU A 140 -7.28 2.33 -19.13
C LEU A 140 -8.51 1.47 -19.35
N LYS A 141 -8.32 0.34 -20.00
CA LYS A 141 -9.40 -0.64 -20.20
C LYS A 141 -9.75 -1.28 -18.87
N THR A 142 -11.04 -1.34 -18.57
CA THR A 142 -11.52 -2.15 -17.44
C THR A 142 -11.16 -3.61 -17.71
N ARG A 143 -10.45 -4.23 -16.77
CA ARG A 143 -10.13 -5.64 -16.87
C ARG A 143 -11.37 -6.46 -16.51
N THR A 144 -11.71 -7.40 -17.36
CA THR A 144 -12.71 -8.44 -17.03
C THR A 144 -11.96 -9.65 -16.45
N GLY A 145 -12.30 -10.03 -15.20
CA GLY A 145 -11.68 -11.16 -14.52
C GLY A 145 -10.60 -10.76 -13.50
N LYS A 146 -9.85 -11.77 -13.02
CA LYS A 146 -8.79 -11.57 -12.01
C LYS A 146 -7.60 -10.82 -12.62
N ASN A 147 -7.08 -9.86 -11.87
CA ASN A 147 -5.83 -9.19 -12.23
C ASN A 147 -4.63 -10.15 -12.02
N PRO A 148 -3.91 -10.54 -13.10
CA PRO A 148 -2.80 -11.48 -12.99
C PRO A 148 -1.57 -10.91 -12.28
N LEU A 149 -1.49 -9.60 -12.10
CA LEU A 149 -0.41 -8.95 -11.36
C LEU A 149 -0.56 -9.11 -9.85
N LEU A 150 -1.78 -9.33 -9.36
CA LEU A 150 -1.99 -9.58 -7.95
C LEU A 150 -1.54 -11.01 -7.61
N ASP A 151 -0.77 -11.15 -6.55
CA ASP A 151 -0.40 -12.47 -6.04
C ASP A 151 -1.64 -13.28 -5.66
N LYS A 152 -1.51 -14.61 -5.73
CA LYS A 152 -2.56 -15.53 -5.26
C LYS A 152 -2.92 -15.29 -3.78
N ASN A 153 -1.99 -14.71 -3.02
CA ASN A 153 -2.14 -14.36 -1.61
C ASN A 153 -2.41 -12.87 -1.38
N ALA A 154 -2.64 -12.09 -2.44
CA ALA A 154 -2.96 -10.67 -2.28
C ALA A 154 -4.29 -10.54 -1.54
N VAL A 155 -4.26 -9.82 -0.43
CA VAL A 155 -5.45 -9.50 0.33
C VAL A 155 -6.10 -8.28 -0.31
N VAL A 156 -7.33 -8.45 -0.77
CA VAL A 156 -8.16 -7.34 -1.29
C VAL A 156 -9.31 -7.14 -0.30
N ILE A 157 -9.33 -6.01 0.36
CA ILE A 157 -10.44 -5.65 1.25
C ILE A 157 -11.54 -5.01 0.40
N ASP A 158 -12.62 -5.73 0.22
CA ASP A 158 -13.85 -5.24 -0.39
C ASP A 158 -14.98 -5.25 0.66
N PRO A 159 -15.30 -4.08 1.23
CA PRO A 159 -16.32 -4.00 2.28
C PRO A 159 -17.74 -4.32 1.77
N SER A 160 -17.96 -4.32 0.45
CA SER A 160 -19.26 -4.68 -0.14
C SER A 160 -19.47 -6.18 -0.24
N ARG A 161 -18.42 -6.98 -0.11
CA ARG A 161 -18.50 -8.43 -0.02
C ARG A 161 -18.59 -8.84 1.44
N GLU A 162 -19.79 -9.15 1.89
CA GLU A 162 -19.96 -9.91 3.14
C GLU A 162 -19.23 -11.24 2.99
N GLU A 163 -18.28 -11.51 3.89
CA GLU A 163 -17.76 -12.86 4.02
C GLU A 163 -18.93 -13.74 4.45
N SER A 164 -19.43 -14.55 3.53
CA SER A 164 -20.36 -15.61 3.89
C SER A 164 -19.65 -16.55 4.87
N PRO A 165 -20.30 -16.92 5.98
CA PRO A 165 -19.73 -17.76 7.00
C PRO A 165 -19.34 -19.17 6.49
#